data_f0ac67814983075240ed02bbc3410cdf
#
_entry.id   f0ac67814983075240ed02bbc3410cdf
#
_cell.length_a   1.000
_cell.length_b   1.000
_cell.length_c   1.000
_cell.angle_alpha   90.00
_cell.angle_beta   90.00
_cell.angle_gamma   90.00
#
_symmetry.space_group_name_H-M   'P 1'
#
loop_
_entity.id
_entity.type
_entity.pdbx_description
1 polymer ?
#
loop_
_entity_poly.entity_id
_entity_poly.type
_entity_poly.pdbx_seq_one_letter_code
_entity_poly.pdbx_strand_id
1 'polypeptide(L)'
;MIFTKIVPRVSETDGVGHINNVFVPIWFEAGRREIFRIFSPKLDFLNWKLALVKVTVEYVDQLYLAAEVEIRTGIEKVGNSSFTIKEEIHQTKRLCAKGEAIYVNYNFQENKSEAISNE
;
A
#
# COMPACT_ATOMS: atom_id res chain seq x y z
N MET A 1 1.38 -12.75 3.82
CA MET A 1 2.27 -11.59 3.64
C MET A 1 2.73 -11.52 2.19
N ILE A 2 2.55 -10.38 1.60
CA ILE A 2 2.93 -10.13 0.20
C ILE A 2 4.24 -9.35 0.20
N PHE A 3 5.20 -9.78 -0.62
CA PHE A 3 6.49 -9.11 -0.77
C PHE A 3 6.59 -8.49 -2.15
N THR A 4 6.88 -7.20 -2.21
CA THR A 4 7.02 -6.46 -3.46
C THR A 4 8.38 -5.78 -3.46
N LYS A 5 9.10 -5.89 -4.58
CA LYS A 5 10.40 -5.24 -4.72
C LYS A 5 10.29 -4.03 -5.63
N ILE A 6 10.94 -2.96 -5.23
CA ILE A 6 11.03 -1.74 -6.02
C ILE A 6 12.50 -1.35 -6.15
N VAL A 7 12.89 -1.03 -7.37
CA VAL A 7 14.20 -0.45 -7.64
C VAL A 7 14.00 1.07 -7.64
N PRO A 8 14.60 1.80 -6.69
CA PRO A 8 14.44 3.25 -6.63
C PRO A 8 14.96 3.93 -7.89
N ARG A 9 14.33 5.04 -8.28
CA ARG A 9 14.67 5.82 -9.46
C ARG A 9 15.18 7.19 -9.05
N VAL A 10 16.05 7.76 -9.90
CA VAL A 10 16.62 9.09 -9.66
C VAL A 10 15.52 10.13 -9.47
N SER A 11 14.42 10.03 -10.23
CA SER A 11 13.28 10.94 -10.12
C SER A 11 12.58 10.89 -8.76
N GLU A 12 12.86 9.88 -7.96
CA GLU A 12 12.26 9.71 -6.64
C GLU A 12 13.15 10.24 -5.52
N THR A 13 14.32 10.77 -5.87
CA THR A 13 15.26 11.30 -4.87
C THR A 13 14.98 12.76 -4.56
N ASP A 14 15.56 13.22 -3.44
CA ASP A 14 15.51 14.62 -3.02
C ASP A 14 16.70 15.42 -3.55
N GLY A 15 17.52 14.82 -4.44
CA GLY A 15 18.68 15.48 -5.01
C GLY A 15 19.98 15.21 -4.28
N VAL A 16 19.96 14.52 -3.14
CA VAL A 16 21.17 14.16 -2.37
C VAL A 16 21.27 12.64 -2.13
N GLY A 17 20.54 11.86 -2.92
CA GLY A 17 20.61 10.39 -2.86
C GLY A 17 19.63 9.73 -1.90
N HIS A 18 18.91 10.52 -1.12
CA HIS A 18 17.82 10.01 -0.28
C HIS A 18 16.54 10.01 -1.08
N ILE A 19 15.68 9.04 -0.81
CA ILE A 19 14.35 9.01 -1.41
C ILE A 19 13.47 10.06 -0.75
N ASN A 20 12.78 10.85 -1.57
CA ASN A 20 11.87 11.86 -1.07
C ASN A 20 10.70 11.18 -0.35
N ASN A 21 10.37 11.68 0.84
CA ASN A 21 9.33 11.09 1.69
C ASN A 21 7.96 10.95 1.00
N VAL A 22 7.66 11.78 0.01
CA VAL A 22 6.38 11.72 -0.69
C VAL A 22 6.20 10.40 -1.47
N PHE A 23 7.27 9.71 -1.80
CA PHE A 23 7.20 8.46 -2.53
C PHE A 23 6.89 7.24 -1.65
N VAL A 24 7.04 7.35 -0.34
CA VAL A 24 6.76 6.24 0.56
C VAL A 24 5.29 5.80 0.48
N PRO A 25 4.30 6.70 0.56
CA PRO A 25 2.91 6.29 0.37
C PRO A 25 2.63 5.69 -1.02
N ILE A 26 3.29 6.21 -2.05
CA ILE A 26 3.15 5.70 -3.42
C ILE A 26 3.70 4.27 -3.52
N TRP A 27 4.84 4.02 -2.90
CA TRP A 27 5.44 2.69 -2.88
C TRP A 27 4.58 1.71 -2.08
N PHE A 28 4.00 2.15 -0.97
CA PHE A 28 3.07 1.32 -0.21
C PHE A 28 1.89 0.87 -1.08
N GLU A 29 1.35 1.80 -1.87
CA GLU A 29 0.24 1.46 -2.77
C GLU A 29 0.64 0.39 -3.78
N ALA A 30 1.86 0.46 -4.31
CA ALA A 30 2.36 -0.55 -5.23
C ALA A 30 2.35 -1.95 -4.59
N GLY A 31 2.63 -2.03 -3.29
CA GLY A 31 2.60 -3.29 -2.55
C GLY A 31 1.20 -3.85 -2.34
N ARG A 32 0.15 -3.04 -2.50
CA ARG A 32 -1.23 -3.46 -2.28
C ARG A 32 -1.89 -4.08 -3.53
N ARG A 33 -1.18 -4.12 -4.64
CA ARG A 33 -1.75 -4.55 -5.93
C ARG A 33 -2.44 -5.91 -5.88
N GLU A 34 -1.83 -6.90 -5.24
CA GLU A 34 -2.43 -8.23 -5.15
C GLU A 34 -3.70 -8.24 -4.28
N ILE A 35 -3.76 -7.37 -3.29
CA ILE A 35 -4.97 -7.20 -2.49
C ILE A 35 -6.07 -6.56 -3.34
N PHE A 36 -5.72 -5.56 -4.15
CA PHE A 36 -6.69 -4.92 -5.06
C PHE A 36 -7.29 -5.96 -6.03
N ARG A 37 -6.50 -6.92 -6.48
CA ARG A 37 -6.98 -7.97 -7.38
C ARG A 37 -8.01 -8.91 -6.75
N ILE A 38 -7.99 -9.06 -5.43
CA ILE A 38 -8.98 -9.86 -4.72
C ILE A 38 -10.37 -9.24 -4.90
N PHE A 39 -10.44 -7.92 -4.82
CA PHE A 39 -11.71 -7.17 -4.93
C PHE A 39 -12.05 -6.81 -6.36
N SER A 40 -11.08 -6.62 -7.20
CA SER A 40 -11.25 -6.19 -8.59
C SER A 40 -10.27 -6.96 -9.47
N PRO A 41 -10.60 -8.21 -9.86
CA PRO A 41 -9.65 -9.11 -10.51
C PRO A 41 -9.01 -8.58 -11.79
N LYS A 42 -9.71 -7.71 -12.51
CA LYS A 42 -9.20 -7.11 -13.74
C LYS A 42 -8.53 -5.75 -13.51
N LEU A 43 -8.51 -5.28 -12.28
CA LEU A 43 -7.99 -3.96 -11.91
C LEU A 43 -8.59 -2.84 -12.77
N ASP A 44 -9.87 -2.95 -13.10
CA ASP A 44 -10.56 -1.94 -13.90
C ASP A 44 -11.41 -1.04 -13.01
N PHE A 45 -11.68 0.18 -13.49
CA PHE A 45 -12.44 1.16 -12.70
C PHE A 45 -13.95 0.98 -12.82
N LEU A 46 -14.42 0.22 -13.80
CA LEU A 46 -15.86 -0.07 -13.92
C LEU A 46 -16.37 -0.92 -12.75
N ASN A 47 -15.50 -1.79 -12.25
CA ASN A 47 -15.83 -2.71 -11.15
C ASN A 47 -14.99 -2.44 -9.92
N TRP A 48 -14.49 -1.23 -9.77
CA TRP A 48 -13.67 -0.86 -8.62
C TRP A 48 -14.54 -0.74 -7.38
N LYS A 49 -14.12 -1.39 -6.30
CA LYS A 49 -14.93 -1.48 -5.07
C LYS A 49 -14.22 -0.98 -3.83
N LEU A 50 -13.01 -0.44 -3.97
CA LEU A 50 -12.22 -0.05 -2.82
C LEU A 50 -12.15 1.45 -2.65
N ALA A 51 -12.53 1.93 -1.47
CA ALA A 51 -12.36 3.31 -1.09
C ALA A 51 -11.34 3.39 0.05
N LEU A 52 -10.27 4.13 -0.15
CA LEU A 52 -9.27 4.37 0.88
C LEU A 52 -9.81 5.43 1.83
N VAL A 53 -9.92 5.11 3.11
CA VAL A 53 -10.51 6.03 4.09
C VAL A 53 -9.50 6.53 5.12
N LYS A 54 -8.38 5.83 5.30
CA LYS A 54 -7.37 6.28 6.25
C LYS A 54 -6.00 5.69 5.89
N VAL A 55 -4.97 6.51 6.00
CA VAL A 55 -3.58 6.07 5.84
C VAL A 55 -2.77 6.63 6.99
N THR A 56 -1.92 5.80 7.57
CA THR A 56 -0.95 6.22 8.57
C THR A 56 0.43 5.80 8.08
N VAL A 57 1.39 6.71 8.14
CA VAL A 57 2.77 6.42 7.72
C VAL A 57 3.72 6.90 8.80
N GLU A 58 4.64 6.03 9.21
CA GLU A 58 5.75 6.38 10.08
C GLU A 58 7.06 6.24 9.32
N TYR A 59 7.88 7.27 9.34
CA TYR A 59 9.20 7.29 8.74
C TYR A 59 10.21 6.91 9.82
N VAL A 60 10.81 5.74 9.68
CA VAL A 60 11.67 5.18 10.71
C VAL A 60 13.16 5.43 10.41
N ASP A 61 13.55 5.32 9.15
CA ASP A 61 14.93 5.49 8.71
C ASP A 61 14.96 5.95 7.26
N GLN A 62 16.11 6.46 6.82
CA GLN A 62 16.28 6.95 5.46
C GLN A 62 16.24 5.81 4.44
N LEU A 63 15.70 6.13 3.27
CA LEU A 63 15.74 5.28 2.09
C LEU A 63 16.69 5.88 1.07
N TYR A 64 17.46 5.05 0.40
CA TYR A 64 18.51 5.48 -0.52
C TYR A 64 18.28 4.97 -1.93
N LEU A 65 18.86 5.66 -2.91
CA LEU A 65 18.77 5.30 -4.33
C LEU A 65 19.47 3.97 -4.65
N ALA A 66 20.58 3.71 -3.97
CA ALA A 66 21.53 2.68 -4.42
C ALA A 66 21.11 1.25 -4.22
N ALA A 67 20.05 0.99 -3.46
CA ALA A 67 19.65 -0.37 -3.14
C ALA A 67 18.14 -0.58 -3.36
N GLU A 68 17.80 -1.80 -3.76
CA GLU A 68 16.43 -2.25 -3.90
C GLU A 68 15.69 -2.20 -2.56
N VAL A 69 14.39 -1.89 -2.59
CA VAL A 69 13.56 -1.92 -1.39
C VAL A 69 12.58 -3.08 -1.46
N GLU A 70 12.21 -3.60 -0.29
CA GLU A 70 11.19 -4.62 -0.15
C GLU A 70 10.01 -4.05 0.62
N ILE A 71 8.83 -4.16 0.03
CA ILE A 71 7.58 -3.75 0.67
C ILE A 71 6.88 -5.02 1.15
N ARG A 72 6.54 -5.05 2.41
CA ARG A 72 5.81 -6.17 3.04
C ARG A 72 4.41 -5.70 3.32
N THR A 73 3.42 -6.42 2.79
CA THR A 73 2.02 -6.04 2.86
C THR A 73 1.20 -7.21 3.35
N GLY A 74 0.35 -6.96 4.34
CA GLY A 74 -0.53 -8.00 4.87
C GLY A 74 -1.83 -7.41 5.34
N ILE A 75 -2.87 -8.25 5.38
CA ILE A 75 -4.17 -7.86 5.96
C ILE A 75 -4.10 -8.19 7.44
N GLU A 76 -4.28 -7.16 8.27
CA GLU A 76 -4.23 -7.31 9.71
C GLU A 76 -5.60 -7.60 10.32
N LYS A 77 -6.63 -6.95 9.79
CA LYS A 77 -7.95 -7.00 10.39
C LYS A 77 -9.01 -6.87 9.30
N VAL A 78 -10.08 -7.67 9.41
CA VAL A 78 -11.22 -7.59 8.50
C VAL A 78 -12.48 -7.34 9.32
N GLY A 79 -13.15 -6.23 9.03
CA GLY A 79 -14.44 -5.90 9.63
C GLY A 79 -15.59 -6.30 8.70
N ASN A 80 -16.77 -5.75 8.95
CA ASN A 80 -17.94 -6.05 8.12
C ASN A 80 -17.78 -5.54 6.68
N SER A 81 -17.45 -4.27 6.52
CA SER A 81 -17.27 -3.64 5.19
C SER A 81 -15.89 -3.02 5.00
N SER A 82 -15.02 -3.09 6.00
CA SER A 82 -13.69 -2.50 5.95
C SER A 82 -12.62 -3.52 6.29
N PHE A 83 -11.40 -3.22 5.89
CA PHE A 83 -10.24 -4.01 6.31
C PHE A 83 -9.03 -3.11 6.48
N THR A 84 -8.10 -3.56 7.31
CA THR A 84 -6.86 -2.83 7.60
C THR A 84 -5.68 -3.58 6.98
N ILE A 85 -4.88 -2.87 6.22
CA ILE A 85 -3.63 -3.36 5.66
C ILE A 85 -2.50 -2.86 6.54
N LYS A 86 -1.59 -3.76 6.91
CA LYS A 86 -0.37 -3.42 7.61
C LYS A 86 0.77 -3.52 6.61
N GLU A 87 1.64 -2.52 6.60
CA GLU A 87 2.69 -2.42 5.58
C GLU A 87 4.01 -1.94 6.17
N GLU A 88 5.10 -2.43 5.59
CA GLU A 88 6.46 -2.06 5.96
C GLU A 88 7.32 -1.92 4.72
N ILE A 89 8.29 -1.01 4.76
CA ILE A 89 9.32 -0.88 3.73
C ILE A 89 10.66 -1.18 4.38
N HIS A 90 11.39 -2.12 3.82
CA HIS A 90 12.72 -2.51 4.26
C HIS A 90 13.74 -2.25 3.16
N GLN A 91 14.92 -1.81 3.53
CA GLN A 91 16.05 -1.67 2.63
C GLN A 91 17.32 -2.07 3.36
N THR A 92 18.12 -2.92 2.74
CA THR A 92 19.38 -3.43 3.32
C THR A 92 19.20 -3.97 4.75
N LYS A 93 18.14 -4.76 4.94
CA LYS A 93 17.79 -5.40 6.21
C LYS A 93 17.43 -4.42 7.34
N ARG A 94 17.05 -3.19 6.98
CA ARG A 94 16.58 -2.19 7.94
C ARG A 94 15.12 -1.87 7.67
N LEU A 95 14.34 -1.72 8.75
CA LEU A 95 12.99 -1.17 8.64
C LEU A 95 13.10 0.34 8.42
N CYS A 96 12.59 0.83 7.32
CA CYS A 96 12.70 2.24 6.96
C CYS A 96 11.37 3.01 7.06
N ALA A 97 10.26 2.33 6.87
CA ALA A 97 8.93 2.93 7.03
C ALA A 97 7.93 1.85 7.40
N LYS A 98 6.90 2.24 8.13
CA LYS A 98 5.78 1.35 8.42
C LYS A 98 4.49 2.14 8.40
N GLY A 99 3.38 1.46 8.14
CA GLY A 99 2.11 2.14 8.05
C GLY A 99 0.93 1.21 8.05
N GLU A 100 -0.23 1.84 7.98
CA GLU A 100 -1.50 1.16 7.88
C GLU A 100 -2.35 1.88 6.84
N ALA A 101 -3.19 1.11 6.15
CA ALA A 101 -4.18 1.66 5.24
C ALA A 101 -5.51 0.97 5.51
N ILE A 102 -6.56 1.75 5.62
CA ILE A 102 -7.91 1.23 5.83
C ILE A 102 -8.72 1.49 4.58
N TYR A 103 -9.26 0.41 4.04
CA TYR A 103 -10.13 0.43 2.87
C TYR A 103 -11.52 -0.02 3.24
N VAL A 104 -12.51 0.54 2.54
CA VAL A 104 -13.91 0.13 2.64
C VAL A 104 -14.31 -0.51 1.32
N ASN A 105 -15.00 -1.64 1.40
CA ASN A 105 -15.63 -2.26 0.25
C ASN A 105 -16.88 -1.44 -0.09
N TYR A 106 -16.81 -0.70 -1.18
CA TYR A 106 -17.76 0.35 -1.49
C TYR A 106 -18.38 0.16 -2.87
N ASN A 107 -19.68 0.39 -2.94
CA ASN A 107 -20.40 0.40 -4.20
C ASN A 107 -20.51 1.85 -4.68
N PHE A 108 -19.68 2.24 -5.65
CA PHE A 108 -19.64 3.61 -6.15
C PHE A 108 -20.88 3.99 -6.98
N GLN A 109 -21.61 3.01 -7.51
CA GLN A 109 -22.83 3.28 -8.24
C GLN A 109 -23.98 3.63 -7.30
N GLU A 110 -24.06 2.96 -6.15
CA GLU A 110 -25.10 3.20 -5.15
C GLU A 110 -24.65 4.10 -4.01
N ASN A 111 -23.38 4.51 -4.01
CA ASN A 111 -22.78 5.37 -2.98
C ASN A 111 -22.97 4.84 -1.55
N LYS A 112 -22.68 3.57 -1.35
CA LYS A 112 -22.76 2.96 -0.01
C LYS A 112 -21.72 1.85 0.14
N SER A 113 -21.36 1.58 1.40
CA SER A 113 -20.49 0.46 1.72
C SER A 113 -21.25 -0.86 1.58
N GLU A 114 -20.50 -1.92 1.31
CA GLU A 114 -21.04 -3.27 1.22
C GLU A 114 -20.23 -4.22 2.08
N ALA A 115 -20.90 -5.27 2.58
CA ALA A 115 -20.21 -6.29 3.36
C ALA A 115 -19.17 -7.00 2.53
N ILE A 116 -18.03 -7.33 3.17
CA ILE A 116 -16.95 -8.08 2.54
C ILE A 116 -17.32 -9.56 2.54
N SER A 117 -17.17 -10.19 1.37
CA SER A 117 -17.35 -11.62 1.22
C SER A 117 -16.24 -12.37 1.97
N ASN A 118 -16.58 -13.54 2.53
CA ASN A 118 -15.61 -14.40 3.21
C ASN A 118 -14.75 -15.24 2.25
N GLU A 119 -14.85 -15.01 0.96
CA GLU A 119 -14.08 -15.73 -0.04
C GLU A 119 -12.74 -15.07 -0.32
#